data_85adb92debc66cfd9f30aa524f1f8e0c
#
_entry.id   85adb92debc66cfd9f30aa524f1f8e0c
#
_cell.length_a   1.000
_cell.length_b   1.000
_cell.length_c   1.000
_cell.angle_alpha   90.00
_cell.angle_beta   90.00
_cell.angle_gamma   90.00
#
_symmetry.space_group_name_H-M   'P 1'
#
loop_
_entity.id
_entity.type
_entity.pdbx_description
1 polymer ?
#
loop_
_entity_poly.entity_id
_entity_poly.type
_entity_poly.pdbx_seq_one_letter_code
_entity_poly.pdbx_strand_id
1 'polypeptide(L)'
;MFILSGLAQSLDDDRQIALHNKGDYAGNSLFSDISVHQVNVQALENSITARLSCHDFHEFLQDDQTLALKFQEYFKTISKARSKQIAGETFVDQKKYLALIAHNNMKSSLMEFCSMQSQKLEQFPLIATGTTGSLLFKKTGLVLSRKVASGPLGGDQAVGTMISTNNICGVIFFRDPLSAHPHHADIEALGRLCDVYQIPCATNPQSGEAILDYLLSGKAERELIPNHVLEVYKQGQSKVVEAS
;
A
#
# COMPACT_ATOMS: atom_id res chain seq x y z
N MET A 1 7.90 -8.50 15.44
CA MET A 1 6.74 -8.16 16.29
C MET A 1 5.63 -7.60 15.40
N PHE A 2 4.43 -8.11 15.51
CA PHE A 2 3.25 -7.66 14.77
C PHE A 2 2.33 -6.87 15.68
N ILE A 3 1.77 -5.78 15.21
CA ILE A 3 0.82 -4.97 15.96
C ILE A 3 -0.60 -5.53 15.73
N LEU A 4 -1.19 -6.14 16.73
CA LEU A 4 -2.54 -6.71 16.65
C LEU A 4 -3.63 -5.66 16.93
N SER A 5 -3.33 -4.70 17.80
CA SER A 5 -4.15 -3.51 18.05
C SER A 5 -3.27 -2.41 18.64
N GLY A 6 -3.73 -1.16 18.55
CA GLY A 6 -3.01 0.00 19.05
C GLY A 6 -2.09 0.63 18.00
N LEU A 7 -1.28 1.56 18.47
CA LEU A 7 -0.34 2.35 17.69
C LEU A 7 1.05 2.28 18.34
N ALA A 8 2.08 2.06 17.53
CA ALA A 8 3.47 2.08 17.96
C ALA A 8 4.32 2.89 16.99
N GLN A 9 5.50 3.31 17.45
CA GLN A 9 6.49 3.98 16.61
C GLN A 9 7.85 3.28 16.72
N SER A 10 8.60 3.34 15.65
CA SER A 10 10.03 2.99 15.67
C SER A 10 10.86 4.26 15.81
N LEU A 11 11.87 4.21 16.66
CA LEU A 11 12.77 5.31 16.98
C LEU A 11 14.21 4.89 16.66
N ASP A 12 14.99 5.81 16.10
CA ASP A 12 16.43 5.75 15.97
C ASP A 12 17.00 6.97 16.71
N ASP A 13 17.73 6.77 17.81
CA ASP A 13 18.22 7.81 18.70
C ASP A 13 17.17 8.90 18.99
N ASP A 14 15.99 8.49 19.48
CA ASP A 14 14.82 9.34 19.79
C ASP A 14 14.14 10.01 18.57
N ARG A 15 14.64 9.81 17.37
CA ARG A 15 13.98 10.27 16.14
C ARG A 15 12.97 9.26 15.66
N GLN A 16 11.71 9.66 15.49
CA GLN A 16 10.69 8.82 14.89
C GLN A 16 11.03 8.54 13.43
N ILE A 17 11.17 7.25 13.10
CA ILE A 17 11.47 6.76 11.74
C ILE A 17 10.30 6.03 11.10
N ALA A 18 9.36 5.50 11.88
CA ALA A 18 8.16 4.85 11.37
C ALA A 18 7.03 4.85 12.40
N LEU A 19 5.79 4.90 11.91
CA LEU A 19 4.57 4.60 12.66
C LEU A 19 4.06 3.21 12.27
N HIS A 20 3.55 2.45 13.23
CA HIS A 20 3.03 1.11 13.07
C HIS A 20 1.60 1.04 13.60
N ASN A 21 0.67 0.79 12.71
CA ASN A 21 -0.74 0.59 13.02
C ASN A 21 -1.06 -0.91 13.20
N LYS A 22 -2.30 -1.20 13.57
CA LYS A 22 -2.80 -2.56 13.57
C LYS A 22 -2.55 -3.26 12.23
N GLY A 23 -1.93 -4.42 12.28
CA GLY A 23 -1.55 -5.23 11.13
C GLY A 23 -0.14 -4.97 10.61
N ASP A 24 0.53 -3.93 11.12
CA ASP A 24 1.89 -3.64 10.75
C ASP A 24 2.90 -4.53 11.51
N TYR A 25 4.09 -4.61 10.94
CA TYR A 25 5.23 -5.30 11.52
C TYR A 25 6.27 -4.29 12.01
N ALA A 26 6.79 -4.50 13.21
CA ALA A 26 7.88 -3.73 13.78
C ALA A 26 9.03 -4.65 14.23
N GLY A 27 10.26 -4.20 14.06
CA GLY A 27 11.49 -4.91 14.47
C GLY A 27 12.46 -5.17 13.31
N ASN A 28 13.58 -5.83 13.62
CA ASN A 28 14.63 -6.15 12.67
C ASN A 28 14.17 -7.22 11.67
N SER A 29 14.68 -7.16 10.45
CA SER A 29 14.45 -8.19 9.44
C SER A 29 15.06 -9.52 9.88
N LEU A 30 14.28 -10.59 9.84
CA LEU A 30 14.72 -11.97 10.11
C LEU A 30 15.71 -12.51 9.05
N PHE A 31 15.89 -11.78 7.94
CA PHE A 31 16.60 -12.26 6.75
C PHE A 31 17.68 -11.28 6.22
N SER A 32 18.03 -10.23 6.95
CA SER A 32 19.09 -9.33 6.52
C SER A 32 20.39 -9.64 7.24
N ASP A 33 21.43 -9.93 6.46
CA ASP A 33 22.82 -9.98 6.93
C ASP A 33 23.38 -8.57 7.25
N ILE A 34 22.54 -7.54 7.11
CA ILE A 34 22.92 -6.16 7.41
C ILE A 34 22.72 -5.97 8.90
N SER A 35 23.78 -5.59 9.61
CA SER A 35 23.70 -5.07 10.98
C SER A 35 22.87 -3.79 10.97
N VAL A 36 21.57 -3.96 11.04
CA VAL A 36 20.63 -2.83 11.16
C VAL A 36 20.82 -2.22 12.54
N HIS A 37 20.97 -0.91 12.62
CA HIS A 37 20.97 -0.17 13.86
C HIS A 37 19.80 -0.65 14.74
N GLN A 38 20.04 -0.80 16.04
CA GLN A 38 19.00 -1.23 16.97
C GLN A 38 17.92 -0.14 17.00
N VAL A 39 16.80 -0.42 16.39
CA VAL A 39 15.64 0.46 16.37
C VAL A 39 14.79 0.15 17.58
N ASN A 40 14.54 1.13 18.42
CA ASN A 40 13.61 1.01 19.53
C ASN A 40 12.18 1.09 19.03
N VAL A 41 11.30 0.21 19.53
CA VAL A 41 9.86 0.25 19.24
C VAL A 41 9.11 0.64 20.49
N GLN A 42 8.39 1.75 20.42
CA GLN A 42 7.64 2.33 21.52
C GLN A 42 6.14 2.33 21.20
N ALA A 43 5.33 1.84 22.13
CA ALA A 43 3.89 1.99 22.03
C ALA A 43 3.46 3.42 22.32
N LEU A 44 2.62 4.00 21.47
CA LEU A 44 2.03 5.34 21.66
C LEU A 44 0.69 5.30 22.39
N GLU A 45 0.07 4.12 22.45
CA GLU A 45 -1.17 3.86 23.17
C GLU A 45 -1.20 2.40 23.66
N ASN A 46 -2.24 2.00 24.40
CA ASN A 46 -2.42 0.61 24.80
C ASN A 46 -2.46 -0.30 23.60
N SER A 47 -1.44 -1.14 23.44
CA SER A 47 -1.22 -1.93 22.24
C SER A 47 -1.11 -3.42 22.58
N ILE A 48 -1.69 -4.27 21.72
CA ILE A 48 -1.51 -5.71 21.75
C ILE A 48 -0.58 -6.09 20.60
N THR A 49 0.46 -6.86 20.91
CA THR A 49 1.43 -7.30 19.91
C THR A 49 1.60 -8.81 19.91
N ALA A 50 1.86 -9.40 18.75
CA ALA A 50 2.32 -10.78 18.63
C ALA A 50 3.83 -10.77 18.32
N ARG A 51 4.59 -11.56 19.06
CA ARG A 51 6.02 -11.76 18.82
C ARG A 51 6.25 -13.15 18.27
N LEU A 52 6.87 -13.21 17.11
CA LEU A 52 7.33 -14.47 16.51
C LEU A 52 8.83 -14.57 16.70
N SER A 53 9.31 -15.68 17.27
CA SER A 53 10.74 -15.92 17.37
C SER A 53 11.33 -16.30 16.01
N CYS A 54 12.62 -16.08 15.83
CA CYS A 54 13.31 -16.48 14.61
C CYS A 54 13.26 -18.02 14.41
N HIS A 55 13.30 -18.76 15.50
CA HIS A 55 13.22 -20.24 15.50
C HIS A 55 11.85 -20.72 15.03
N ASP A 56 10.76 -20.26 15.66
CA ASP A 56 9.39 -20.64 15.29
C ASP A 56 9.05 -20.26 13.86
N PHE A 57 9.61 -19.13 13.40
CA PHE A 57 9.44 -18.68 12.03
C PHE A 57 10.15 -19.58 11.02
N HIS A 58 11.37 -20.02 11.33
CA HIS A 58 12.09 -20.96 10.48
C HIS A 58 11.41 -22.32 10.42
N GLU A 59 10.90 -22.82 11.54
CA GLU A 59 10.14 -24.06 11.59
C GLU A 59 8.86 -23.97 10.73
N PHE A 60 8.09 -22.89 10.89
CA PHE A 60 6.92 -22.62 10.06
C PHE A 60 7.22 -22.55 8.56
N LEU A 61 8.38 -22.00 8.18
CA LEU A 61 8.78 -21.90 6.77
C LEU A 61 9.30 -23.20 6.16
N GLN A 62 9.69 -24.19 6.97
CA GLN A 62 10.10 -25.51 6.47
C GLN A 62 8.90 -26.30 5.91
N ASP A 63 7.70 -26.05 6.40
CA ASP A 63 6.48 -26.76 5.99
C ASP A 63 5.96 -26.27 4.62
N ASP A 64 6.26 -25.03 4.21
CA ASP A 64 5.85 -24.45 2.91
C ASP A 64 6.93 -23.57 2.31
N GLN A 65 7.75 -24.17 1.43
CA GLN A 65 8.86 -23.45 0.74
C GLN A 65 8.37 -22.30 -0.14
N THR A 66 7.18 -22.41 -0.74
CA THR A 66 6.63 -21.34 -1.58
C THR A 66 6.25 -20.13 -0.74
N LEU A 67 5.63 -20.38 0.41
CA LEU A 67 5.30 -19.36 1.37
C LEU A 67 6.56 -18.72 1.98
N ALA A 68 7.58 -19.54 2.26
CA ALA A 68 8.87 -19.10 2.75
C ALA A 68 9.54 -18.07 1.82
N LEU A 69 9.59 -18.35 0.53
CA LEU A 69 10.16 -17.44 -0.47
C LEU A 69 9.41 -16.11 -0.53
N LYS A 70 8.06 -16.16 -0.51
CA LYS A 70 7.23 -14.95 -0.50
C LYS A 70 7.45 -14.08 0.75
N PHE A 71 7.56 -14.72 1.91
CA PHE A 71 7.90 -14.00 3.14
C PHE A 71 9.31 -13.40 3.11
N GLN A 72 10.30 -14.12 2.60
CA GLN A 72 11.65 -13.59 2.46
C GLN A 72 11.69 -12.34 1.58
N GLU A 73 11.00 -12.38 0.45
CA GLU A 73 10.95 -11.25 -0.49
C GLU A 73 10.19 -10.05 0.11
N TYR A 74 9.08 -10.30 0.79
CA TYR A 74 8.34 -9.30 1.54
C TYR A 74 9.22 -8.61 2.60
N PHE A 75 9.91 -9.37 3.43
CA PHE A 75 10.77 -8.79 4.47
C PHE A 75 11.99 -8.09 3.89
N LYS A 76 12.60 -8.59 2.81
CA LYS A 76 13.69 -7.89 2.10
C LYS A 76 13.23 -6.52 1.60
N THR A 77 12.03 -6.45 1.02
CA THR A 77 11.45 -5.21 0.52
C THR A 77 11.22 -4.19 1.64
N ILE A 78 10.62 -4.62 2.75
CA ILE A 78 10.39 -3.75 3.90
C ILE A 78 11.72 -3.30 4.53
N SER A 79 12.67 -4.22 4.71
CA SER A 79 13.98 -3.88 5.30
C SER A 79 14.74 -2.88 4.46
N LYS A 80 14.74 -3.05 3.13
CA LYS A 80 15.38 -2.11 2.19
C LYS A 80 14.73 -0.73 2.26
N ALA A 81 13.40 -0.66 2.34
CA ALA A 81 12.68 0.60 2.50
C ALA A 81 13.03 1.30 3.82
N ARG A 82 13.10 0.55 4.93
CA ARG A 82 13.45 1.08 6.26
C ARG A 82 14.91 1.54 6.34
N SER A 83 15.84 0.78 5.78
CA SER A 83 17.27 1.15 5.76
C SER A 83 17.50 2.48 5.03
N LYS A 84 16.79 2.72 3.93
CA LYS A 84 16.81 4.00 3.21
C LYS A 84 16.23 5.15 4.06
N GLN A 85 15.17 4.89 4.82
CA GLN A 85 14.54 5.87 5.69
C GLN A 85 15.46 6.29 6.85
N ILE A 86 16.20 5.34 7.44
CA ILE A 86 17.16 5.59 8.52
C ILE A 86 18.39 6.35 7.99
N ALA A 87 18.85 6.04 6.77
CA ALA A 87 20.00 6.71 6.16
C ALA A 87 19.76 8.19 5.79
N GLY A 88 18.55 8.72 5.99
CA GLY A 88 18.21 10.11 5.66
C GLY A 88 18.19 10.39 4.15
N GLU A 89 18.31 9.36 3.34
CA GLU A 89 18.10 9.48 1.91
C GLU A 89 16.64 9.85 1.66
N THR A 90 16.42 11.06 1.19
CA THR A 90 15.11 11.51 0.71
C THR A 90 14.54 10.45 -0.23
N PHE A 91 13.28 10.10 0.01
CA PHE A 91 12.51 9.09 -0.71
C PHE A 91 12.49 9.33 -2.23
N VAL A 92 13.53 8.93 -2.95
CA VAL A 92 13.61 9.08 -4.40
C VAL A 92 13.31 7.76 -5.12
N ASP A 93 13.08 6.64 -4.41
CA ASP A 93 12.76 5.39 -5.12
C ASP A 93 11.97 4.36 -4.28
N GLN A 94 10.98 4.79 -3.49
CA GLN A 94 9.97 3.84 -3.00
C GLN A 94 9.03 3.53 -4.15
N LYS A 95 9.01 2.27 -4.59
CA LYS A 95 7.92 1.81 -5.46
C LYS A 95 6.59 2.19 -4.80
N LYS A 96 5.84 3.05 -5.46
CA LYS A 96 4.51 3.46 -5.00
C LYS A 96 3.58 2.27 -4.95
N TYR A 97 2.61 2.30 -4.06
CA TYR A 97 1.64 1.21 -3.92
C TYR A 97 0.69 1.14 -5.11
N LEU A 98 0.35 -0.08 -5.50
CA LEU A 98 -0.79 -0.35 -6.36
C LEU A 98 -1.99 -0.71 -5.46
N ALA A 99 -3.08 0.05 -5.55
CA ALA A 99 -4.27 -0.15 -4.74
C ALA A 99 -5.25 -1.12 -5.41
N LEU A 100 -5.70 -2.14 -4.66
CA LEU A 100 -6.67 -3.15 -5.09
C LEU A 100 -7.95 -3.02 -4.27
N ILE A 101 -9.03 -2.61 -4.90
CA ILE A 101 -10.33 -2.34 -4.29
C ILE A 101 -11.42 -3.06 -5.08
N ALA A 102 -12.43 -3.57 -4.41
CA ALA A 102 -13.62 -4.11 -5.08
C ALA A 102 -14.87 -3.94 -4.22
N HIS A 103 -15.98 -3.63 -4.85
CA HIS A 103 -17.31 -3.78 -4.26
C HIS A 103 -17.60 -5.26 -3.96
N ASN A 104 -18.53 -5.53 -3.03
CA ASN A 104 -18.79 -6.89 -2.56
C ASN A 104 -19.06 -7.87 -3.72
N ASN A 105 -19.92 -7.48 -4.66
CA ASN A 105 -20.29 -8.31 -5.82
C ASN A 105 -19.16 -8.49 -6.83
N MET A 106 -18.14 -7.63 -6.78
CA MET A 106 -17.00 -7.64 -7.70
C MET A 106 -15.75 -8.32 -7.13
N LYS A 107 -15.80 -8.77 -5.87
CA LYS A 107 -14.63 -9.41 -5.22
C LYS A 107 -14.20 -10.69 -5.92
N SER A 108 -15.14 -11.50 -6.37
CA SER A 108 -14.80 -12.73 -7.11
C SER A 108 -14.06 -12.41 -8.42
N SER A 109 -14.56 -11.43 -9.17
CA SER A 109 -13.91 -10.96 -10.41
C SER A 109 -12.51 -10.38 -10.14
N LEU A 110 -12.35 -9.61 -9.05
CA LEU A 110 -11.02 -9.11 -8.69
C LEU A 110 -10.07 -10.24 -8.29
N MET A 111 -10.52 -11.26 -7.55
CA MET A 111 -9.69 -12.40 -7.18
C MET A 111 -9.24 -13.21 -8.40
N GLU A 112 -10.14 -13.44 -9.35
CA GLU A 112 -9.83 -14.10 -10.61
C GLU A 112 -8.79 -13.31 -11.41
N PHE A 113 -9.01 -12.01 -11.59
CA PHE A 113 -8.05 -11.10 -12.21
C PHE A 113 -6.68 -11.15 -11.50
N CYS A 114 -6.65 -11.07 -10.18
CA CYS A 114 -5.41 -11.12 -9.42
C CYS A 114 -4.68 -12.46 -9.55
N SER A 115 -5.42 -13.57 -9.67
CA SER A 115 -4.81 -14.89 -9.94
C SER A 115 -4.18 -14.94 -11.33
N MET A 116 -4.87 -14.43 -12.35
CA MET A 116 -4.38 -14.39 -13.74
C MET A 116 -3.17 -13.46 -13.91
N GLN A 117 -3.17 -12.34 -13.21
CA GLN A 117 -2.12 -11.31 -13.31
C GLN A 117 -1.10 -11.36 -12.15
N SER A 118 -1.01 -12.48 -11.42
CA SER A 118 -0.21 -12.58 -10.18
C SER A 118 1.25 -12.18 -10.38
N GLN A 119 1.90 -12.66 -11.45
CA GLN A 119 3.30 -12.34 -11.76
C GLN A 119 3.55 -10.85 -12.01
N LYS A 120 2.57 -10.15 -12.60
CA LYS A 120 2.65 -8.70 -12.81
C LYS A 120 2.42 -7.95 -11.49
N LEU A 121 1.43 -8.38 -10.70
CA LEU A 121 1.07 -7.77 -9.42
C LEU A 121 2.16 -7.91 -8.36
N GLU A 122 2.89 -9.01 -8.34
CA GLU A 122 4.03 -9.25 -7.43
C GLU A 122 5.16 -8.23 -7.59
N GLN A 123 5.21 -7.51 -8.69
CA GLN A 123 6.22 -6.47 -8.94
C GLN A 123 5.92 -5.15 -8.21
N PHE A 124 4.73 -5.01 -7.61
CA PHE A 124 4.30 -3.81 -6.89
C PHE A 124 4.11 -4.10 -5.40
N PRO A 125 4.41 -3.14 -4.52
CA PRO A 125 3.88 -3.17 -3.17
C PRO A 125 2.36 -2.97 -3.24
N LEU A 126 1.59 -3.98 -2.81
CA LEU A 126 0.13 -3.98 -2.91
C LEU A 126 -0.51 -3.41 -1.65
N ILE A 127 -1.55 -2.60 -1.84
CA ILE A 127 -2.46 -2.17 -0.79
C ILE A 127 -3.89 -2.57 -1.14
N ALA A 128 -4.67 -3.02 -0.18
CA ALA A 128 -6.07 -3.37 -0.39
C ALA A 128 -6.96 -2.94 0.79
N THR A 129 -8.24 -2.70 0.48
CA THR A 129 -9.24 -2.38 1.49
C THR A 129 -9.72 -3.65 2.22
N GLY A 130 -9.97 -3.54 3.48
CA GLY A 130 -10.66 -4.44 4.41
C GLY A 130 -10.75 -5.91 4.00
N THR A 131 -11.95 -6.32 3.61
CA THR A 131 -12.26 -7.71 3.25
C THR A 131 -11.61 -8.14 1.92
N THR A 132 -11.34 -7.22 0.99
CA THR A 132 -10.60 -7.51 -0.25
C THR A 132 -9.20 -8.01 0.09
N GLY A 133 -8.50 -7.32 0.99
CA GLY A 133 -7.16 -7.74 1.41
C GLY A 133 -7.13 -9.09 2.11
N SER A 134 -8.15 -9.40 2.91
CA SER A 134 -8.24 -10.73 3.56
C SER A 134 -8.47 -11.87 2.57
N LEU A 135 -9.21 -11.62 1.51
CA LEU A 135 -9.49 -12.60 0.45
C LEU A 135 -8.30 -12.77 -0.50
N LEU A 136 -7.57 -11.70 -0.77
CA LEU A 136 -6.49 -11.68 -1.73
C LEU A 136 -5.44 -12.77 -1.40
N PHE A 137 -4.86 -12.69 -0.21
CA PHE A 137 -3.87 -13.68 0.22
C PHE A 137 -4.44 -15.11 0.18
N LYS A 138 -5.66 -15.30 0.74
CA LYS A 138 -6.28 -16.63 0.82
C LYS A 138 -6.56 -17.26 -0.53
N LYS A 139 -6.91 -16.46 -1.54
CA LYS A 139 -7.35 -16.94 -2.86
C LYS A 139 -6.24 -16.98 -3.90
N THR A 140 -5.28 -16.06 -3.83
CA THR A 140 -4.27 -15.85 -4.88
C THR A 140 -2.84 -16.05 -4.37
N GLY A 141 -2.62 -16.09 -3.06
CA GLY A 141 -1.28 -16.12 -2.45
C GLY A 141 -0.53 -14.78 -2.53
N LEU A 142 -1.10 -13.73 -3.12
CA LEU A 142 -0.48 -12.40 -3.18
C LEU A 142 -0.38 -11.78 -1.80
N VAL A 143 0.81 -11.27 -1.47
CA VAL A 143 1.08 -10.65 -0.18
C VAL A 143 0.82 -9.15 -0.27
N LEU A 144 0.03 -8.63 0.67
CA LEU A 144 -0.18 -7.19 0.81
C LEU A 144 0.95 -6.55 1.61
N SER A 145 1.48 -5.45 1.09
CA SER A 145 2.37 -4.58 1.85
C SER A 145 1.61 -3.76 2.89
N ARG A 146 0.33 -3.46 2.62
CA ARG A 146 -0.54 -2.74 3.56
C ARG A 146 -2.01 -3.10 3.36
N LYS A 147 -2.75 -3.13 4.46
CA LYS A 147 -4.21 -3.29 4.47
C LYS A 147 -4.84 -2.09 5.16
N VAL A 148 -5.81 -1.45 4.51
CA VAL A 148 -6.61 -0.35 5.10
C VAL A 148 -7.99 -0.84 5.51
N ALA A 149 -8.79 0.01 6.13
CA ALA A 149 -10.18 -0.31 6.48
C ALA A 149 -11.01 -0.69 5.22
N SER A 150 -12.20 -1.23 5.40
CA SER A 150 -13.15 -1.38 4.29
C SER A 150 -13.64 -0.01 3.80
N GLY A 151 -14.08 0.10 2.53
CA GLY A 151 -14.53 1.35 1.92
C GLY A 151 -15.46 2.15 2.83
N PRO A 152 -16.63 1.58 3.25
CA PRO A 152 -17.59 2.27 4.13
C PRO A 152 -17.05 2.67 5.52
N LEU A 153 -15.90 2.16 5.92
CA LEU A 153 -15.22 2.47 7.19
C LEU A 153 -13.98 3.35 6.99
N GLY A 154 -13.89 4.09 5.90
CA GLY A 154 -12.82 5.03 5.65
C GLY A 154 -11.66 4.46 4.82
N GLY A 155 -11.80 3.27 4.22
CA GLY A 155 -10.78 2.68 3.36
C GLY A 155 -10.51 3.51 2.11
N ASP A 156 -11.56 4.03 1.50
CA ASP A 156 -11.46 4.84 0.29
C ASP A 156 -10.77 6.18 0.57
N GLN A 157 -11.07 6.81 1.72
CA GLN A 157 -10.39 8.02 2.19
C GLN A 157 -8.91 7.76 2.50
N ALA A 158 -8.58 6.60 3.08
CA ALA A 158 -7.19 6.23 3.35
C ALA A 158 -6.38 6.10 2.05
N VAL A 159 -6.94 5.46 1.02
CA VAL A 159 -6.32 5.39 -0.32
C VAL A 159 -6.23 6.78 -0.95
N GLY A 160 -7.29 7.60 -0.82
CA GLY A 160 -7.30 8.99 -1.29
C GLY A 160 -6.19 9.85 -0.66
N THR A 161 -5.96 9.70 0.63
CA THR A 161 -4.84 10.35 1.33
C THR A 161 -3.49 9.90 0.75
N MET A 162 -3.33 8.61 0.47
CA MET A 162 -2.10 8.09 -0.12
C MET A 162 -1.88 8.58 -1.57
N ILE A 163 -2.94 8.84 -2.32
CA ILE A 163 -2.86 9.50 -3.64
C ILE A 163 -2.32 10.93 -3.47
N SER A 164 -2.94 11.73 -2.60
CA SER A 164 -2.55 13.14 -2.40
C SER A 164 -1.14 13.31 -1.82
N THR A 165 -0.61 12.30 -1.16
CA THR A 165 0.77 12.25 -0.63
C THR A 165 1.75 11.52 -1.55
N ASN A 166 1.37 11.27 -2.82
CA ASN A 166 2.22 10.69 -3.86
C ASN A 166 2.72 9.26 -3.57
N ASN A 167 1.96 8.48 -2.81
CA ASN A 167 2.32 7.11 -2.41
C ASN A 167 1.63 6.03 -3.26
N ILE A 168 0.78 6.38 -4.23
CA ILE A 168 0.05 5.46 -5.12
C ILE A 168 0.55 5.61 -6.55
N CYS A 169 0.82 4.50 -7.24
CA CYS A 169 1.15 4.48 -8.67
C CYS A 169 -0.05 4.15 -9.56
N GLY A 170 -1.06 3.48 -9.01
CA GLY A 170 -2.26 3.09 -9.74
C GLY A 170 -3.35 2.59 -8.80
N VAL A 171 -4.59 2.64 -9.25
CA VAL A 171 -5.76 2.13 -8.53
C VAL A 171 -6.52 1.15 -9.44
N ILE A 172 -6.71 -0.07 -8.98
CA ILE A 172 -7.59 -1.07 -9.60
C ILE A 172 -8.79 -1.22 -8.69
N PHE A 173 -9.90 -0.58 -9.07
CA PHE A 173 -11.12 -0.54 -8.29
C PHE A 173 -12.28 -1.16 -9.08
N PHE A 174 -12.52 -2.45 -8.92
CA PHE A 174 -13.65 -3.10 -9.59
C PHE A 174 -14.97 -2.65 -8.97
N ARG A 175 -15.63 -1.74 -9.68
CA ARG A 175 -16.91 -1.16 -9.28
C ARG A 175 -18.07 -2.06 -9.69
N ASP A 176 -19.11 -2.13 -8.88
CA ASP A 176 -20.42 -2.63 -9.27
C ASP A 176 -21.28 -1.45 -9.73
N PRO A 177 -21.49 -1.28 -11.05
CA PRO A 177 -22.18 -0.09 -11.56
C PRO A 177 -23.69 -0.17 -11.43
N LEU A 178 -24.23 -1.34 -11.09
CA LEU A 178 -25.68 -1.58 -11.03
C LEU A 178 -26.23 -1.59 -9.60
N SER A 179 -25.36 -1.51 -8.59
CA SER A 179 -25.78 -1.49 -7.20
C SER A 179 -25.59 -0.10 -6.58
N ALA A 180 -26.56 0.31 -5.78
CA ALA A 180 -26.43 1.50 -4.96
C ALA A 180 -25.45 1.23 -3.79
N HIS A 181 -24.56 2.16 -3.54
CA HIS A 181 -23.57 2.06 -2.46
C HIS A 181 -23.79 3.15 -1.41
N PRO A 182 -23.84 2.83 -0.10
CA PRO A 182 -24.07 3.82 0.95
C PRO A 182 -22.93 4.84 1.05
N HIS A 183 -21.72 4.52 0.56
CA HIS A 183 -20.54 5.38 0.51
C HIS A 183 -20.22 5.89 -0.91
N HIS A 184 -21.26 6.11 -1.73
CA HIS A 184 -21.10 6.58 -3.11
C HIS A 184 -20.28 7.88 -3.21
N ALA A 185 -20.48 8.80 -2.28
CA ALA A 185 -19.70 10.05 -2.22
C ALA A 185 -18.18 9.80 -2.07
N ASP A 186 -17.79 8.80 -1.29
CA ASP A 186 -16.39 8.45 -1.08
C ASP A 186 -15.77 7.81 -2.32
N ILE A 187 -16.56 6.99 -3.02
CA ILE A 187 -16.16 6.37 -4.30
C ILE A 187 -15.90 7.46 -5.35
N GLU A 188 -16.79 8.45 -5.46
CA GLU A 188 -16.61 9.57 -6.38
C GLU A 188 -15.45 10.48 -5.97
N ALA A 189 -15.26 10.71 -4.66
CA ALA A 189 -14.12 11.45 -4.15
C ALA A 189 -12.81 10.77 -4.48
N LEU A 190 -12.71 9.44 -4.37
CA LEU A 190 -11.53 8.68 -4.75
C LEU A 190 -11.25 8.79 -6.25
N GLY A 191 -12.28 8.65 -7.10
CA GLY A 191 -12.17 8.82 -8.55
C GLY A 191 -11.64 10.22 -8.90
N ARG A 192 -12.24 11.26 -8.33
CA ARG A 192 -11.79 12.65 -8.52
C ARG A 192 -10.33 12.86 -8.10
N LEU A 193 -9.87 12.20 -7.03
CA LEU A 193 -8.46 12.29 -6.64
C LEU A 193 -7.55 11.60 -7.67
N CYS A 194 -7.96 10.47 -8.25
CA CYS A 194 -7.22 9.85 -9.33
C CYS A 194 -7.08 10.82 -10.52
N ASP A 195 -8.17 11.50 -10.91
CA ASP A 195 -8.15 12.46 -12.01
C ASP A 195 -7.27 13.68 -11.70
N VAL A 196 -7.42 14.28 -10.50
CA VAL A 196 -6.65 15.46 -10.07
C VAL A 196 -5.15 15.16 -10.02
N TYR A 197 -4.75 13.99 -9.53
CA TYR A 197 -3.35 13.60 -9.39
C TYR A 197 -2.84 12.78 -10.58
N GLN A 198 -3.66 12.58 -11.62
CA GLN A 198 -3.34 11.80 -12.82
C GLN A 198 -2.86 10.38 -12.51
N ILE A 199 -3.49 9.76 -11.51
CA ILE A 199 -3.22 8.37 -11.14
C ILE A 199 -4.03 7.44 -12.05
N PRO A 200 -3.41 6.50 -12.78
CA PRO A 200 -4.12 5.51 -13.56
C PRO A 200 -5.14 4.76 -12.71
N CYS A 201 -6.42 4.76 -13.14
CA CYS A 201 -7.51 4.15 -12.40
C CYS A 201 -8.33 3.21 -13.30
N ALA A 202 -8.37 1.93 -12.94
CA ALA A 202 -9.15 0.90 -13.62
C ALA A 202 -10.39 0.53 -12.82
N THR A 203 -11.53 0.34 -13.52
CA THR A 203 -12.80 -0.01 -12.88
C THR A 203 -13.32 -1.40 -13.26
N ASN A 204 -12.61 -2.11 -14.15
CA ASN A 204 -12.96 -3.45 -14.65
C ASN A 204 -11.67 -4.24 -15.04
N PRO A 205 -11.78 -5.55 -15.32
CA PRO A 205 -10.60 -6.38 -15.62
C PRO A 205 -9.79 -5.91 -16.82
N GLN A 206 -10.44 -5.50 -17.92
CA GLN A 206 -9.75 -5.10 -19.15
C GLN A 206 -8.93 -3.82 -18.94
N SER A 207 -9.50 -2.81 -18.29
CA SER A 207 -8.76 -1.60 -17.94
C SER A 207 -7.68 -1.88 -16.87
N GLY A 208 -7.90 -2.85 -15.97
CA GLY A 208 -6.92 -3.31 -15.00
C GLY A 208 -5.68 -3.89 -15.65
N GLU A 209 -5.84 -4.74 -16.66
CA GLU A 209 -4.72 -5.28 -17.43
C GLU A 209 -3.95 -4.19 -18.17
N ALA A 210 -4.64 -3.28 -18.85
CA ALA A 210 -4.02 -2.18 -19.56
C ALA A 210 -3.19 -1.28 -18.62
N ILE A 211 -3.70 -1.01 -17.41
CA ILE A 211 -2.94 -0.24 -16.40
C ILE A 211 -1.71 -0.99 -15.92
N LEU A 212 -1.79 -2.29 -15.66
CA LEU A 212 -0.62 -3.09 -15.28
C LEU A 212 0.47 -3.04 -16.35
N ASP A 213 0.10 -3.21 -17.61
CA ASP A 213 1.04 -3.15 -18.73
C ASP A 213 1.66 -1.75 -18.87
N TYR A 214 0.87 -0.68 -18.70
CA TYR A 214 1.36 0.69 -18.70
C TYR A 214 2.36 0.92 -17.56
N LEU A 215 2.05 0.55 -16.34
CA LEU A 215 2.92 0.72 -15.19
C LEU A 215 4.23 -0.07 -15.32
N LEU A 216 4.16 -1.30 -15.82
CA LEU A 216 5.34 -2.16 -16.01
C LEU A 216 6.22 -1.71 -17.18
N SER A 217 5.67 -0.98 -18.15
CA SER A 217 6.44 -0.44 -19.28
C SER A 217 7.45 0.63 -18.88
N GLY A 218 7.36 1.18 -17.66
CA GLY A 218 8.15 2.31 -17.18
C GLY A 218 7.82 3.64 -17.86
N LYS A 219 6.75 3.71 -18.66
CA LYS A 219 6.33 4.96 -19.31
C LYS A 219 5.84 5.99 -18.29
N ALA A 220 5.18 5.54 -17.23
CA ALA A 220 4.71 6.41 -16.15
C ALA A 220 5.84 7.20 -15.46
N GLU A 221 7.07 6.70 -15.48
CA GLU A 221 8.23 7.36 -14.87
C GLU A 221 9.01 8.21 -15.87
N ARG A 222 8.93 7.89 -17.17
CA ARG A 222 9.69 8.56 -18.24
C ARG A 222 8.97 9.74 -18.84
N GLU A 223 7.65 9.68 -18.91
CA GLU A 223 6.79 10.72 -19.49
C GLU A 223 6.04 11.44 -18.36
N LEU A 224 6.74 12.32 -17.66
CA LEU A 224 6.09 13.26 -16.73
C LEU A 224 5.27 14.26 -17.56
N ILE A 225 4.03 13.90 -17.87
CA ILE A 225 3.06 14.86 -18.39
C ILE A 225 2.80 15.89 -17.28
N PRO A 226 3.09 17.18 -17.51
CA PRO A 226 2.84 18.21 -16.50
C PRO A 226 1.37 18.19 -16.06
N ASN A 227 1.12 18.10 -14.76
CA ASN A 227 -0.23 18.17 -14.24
C ASN A 227 -0.72 19.62 -14.18
N HIS A 228 -1.06 20.14 -15.34
CA HIS A 228 -1.46 21.53 -15.53
C HIS A 228 -2.65 21.93 -14.63
N VAL A 229 -3.59 21.04 -14.40
CA VAL A 229 -4.75 21.31 -13.52
C VAL A 229 -4.31 21.58 -12.09
N LEU A 230 -3.42 20.75 -11.57
CA LEU A 230 -2.91 20.89 -10.19
C LEU A 230 -2.00 22.12 -10.06
N GLU A 231 -1.20 22.42 -11.06
CA GLU A 231 -0.32 23.60 -11.09
C GLU A 231 -1.14 24.90 -11.08
N VAL A 232 -2.14 25.02 -11.94
CA VAL A 232 -3.03 26.20 -11.99
C VAL A 232 -3.76 26.38 -10.66
N TYR A 233 -4.25 25.29 -10.06
CA TYR A 233 -4.90 25.36 -8.76
C TYR A 233 -3.94 25.85 -7.66
N LYS A 234 -2.73 25.31 -7.58
CA LYS A 234 -1.71 25.73 -6.59
C LYS A 234 -1.31 27.20 -6.74
N GLN A 235 -1.14 27.68 -7.99
CA GLN A 235 -0.85 29.08 -8.26
C GLN A 235 -2.00 30.00 -7.82
N GLY A 236 -3.24 29.56 -7.98
CA GLY A 236 -4.42 30.29 -7.48
C GLY A 236 -4.42 30.41 -5.96
N GLN A 237 -4.08 29.32 -5.25
CA GLN A 237 -3.99 29.31 -3.77
C GLN A 237 -2.87 30.24 -3.26
N SER A 238 -1.70 30.23 -3.88
CA SER A 238 -0.59 31.12 -3.48
C SER A 238 -0.98 32.59 -3.54
N LYS A 239 -1.70 33.01 -4.58
CA LYS A 239 -2.20 34.39 -4.70
C LYS A 239 -3.19 34.78 -3.61
N VAL A 240 -4.01 33.84 -3.12
CA VAL A 240 -4.95 34.11 -2.01
C VAL A 240 -4.19 34.30 -0.69
N VAL A 241 -3.14 33.51 -0.44
CA VAL A 241 -2.30 33.65 0.76
C VAL A 241 -1.49 34.95 0.75
N GLU A 242 -0.97 35.36 -0.42
CA GLU A 242 -0.21 36.60 -0.56
C GLU A 242 -1.07 37.86 -0.44
N ALA A 243 -2.38 37.74 -0.69
CA ALA A 243 -3.33 38.85 -0.58
C ALA A 243 -3.98 39.00 0.80
N SER A 244 -3.69 38.08 1.74
CA SER A 244 -4.19 38.05 3.13
C SER A 244 -3.17 38.61 4.10
#